data_ec6d51d0fb84387bf6c10d7a443e9fea
#
_entry.id   ec6d51d0fb84387bf6c10d7a443e9fea
#
_cell.length_a   1.000
_cell.length_b   1.000
_cell.length_c   1.000
_cell.angle_alpha   90.00
_cell.angle_beta   90.00
_cell.angle_gamma   90.00
#
_symmetry.space_group_name_H-M   'P 1'
#
loop_
_entity.id
_entity.type
_entity.pdbx_description
1 polymer ?
#
loop_
_entity_poly.entity_id
_entity_poly.type
_entity_poly.pdbx_seq_one_letter_code
_entity_poly.pdbx_strand_id
1 'polypeptide(L)'
;MIKLFLTDVDGCLTDGGMYYSAEGDVMKRFCVYDGMGMVLLRQAGIPCGILTSEQSPIVKARAEKLKLDYLYLGVGSKNRQGSLTKLGAALRVCDKLGITLKEVCYVGDDINDIDVLSAVGYPCCPPNARPEVRAIKGIHVLKTPGGQGAIREVTDMILEGRE
;
A
#
# COMPACT_ATOMS: atom_id res chain seq x y z
N MET A 1 -11.01 -6.86 -13.10
CA MET A 1 -9.61 -7.36 -13.20
C MET A 1 -8.66 -6.26 -12.76
N ILE A 2 -7.81 -6.53 -11.80
CA ILE A 2 -6.82 -5.59 -11.24
C ILE A 2 -5.64 -5.43 -12.21
N LYS A 3 -5.24 -4.18 -12.46
CA LYS A 3 -4.12 -3.82 -13.33
C LYS A 3 -3.00 -3.05 -12.61
N LEU A 4 -3.21 -2.69 -11.35
CA LEU A 4 -2.24 -1.97 -10.52
C LEU A 4 -2.44 -2.36 -9.07
N PHE A 5 -1.35 -2.66 -8.38
CA PHE A 5 -1.32 -2.90 -6.94
C PHE A 5 -0.56 -1.77 -6.23
N LEU A 6 -1.19 -1.14 -5.26
CA LEU A 6 -0.59 -0.10 -4.42
C LEU A 6 -0.80 -0.41 -2.94
N THR A 7 0.14 -0.02 -2.09
CA THR A 7 0.04 -0.23 -0.64
C THR A 7 0.66 0.92 0.16
N ASP A 8 0.14 1.15 1.36
CA ASP A 8 0.87 1.86 2.40
C ASP A 8 2.01 1.01 2.98
N VAL A 9 2.83 1.57 3.84
CA VAL A 9 3.96 0.88 4.48
C VAL A 9 3.66 0.55 5.93
N ASP A 10 3.52 1.57 6.76
CA ASP A 10 3.42 1.39 8.22
C ASP A 10 2.03 0.85 8.58
N GLY A 11 2.00 -0.33 9.21
CA GLY A 11 0.77 -1.05 9.49
C GLY A 11 0.26 -1.97 8.37
N CYS A 12 0.82 -1.90 7.15
CA CYS A 12 0.51 -2.75 6.00
C CYS A 12 1.68 -3.67 5.64
N LEU A 13 2.78 -3.13 5.10
CA LEU A 13 4.04 -3.86 4.83
C LEU A 13 4.85 -4.12 6.10
N THR A 14 4.63 -3.32 7.13
CA THR A 14 5.18 -3.48 8.49
C THR A 14 4.04 -3.71 9.48
N ASP A 15 4.39 -4.04 10.71
CA ASP A 15 3.45 -4.16 11.84
C ASP A 15 3.05 -2.80 12.45
N GLY A 16 3.55 -1.68 11.88
CA GLY A 16 3.34 -0.33 12.39
C GLY A 16 4.27 0.07 13.54
N GLY A 17 5.11 -0.85 14.03
CA GLY A 17 6.12 -0.56 15.04
C GLY A 17 7.24 0.32 14.50
N MET A 18 7.67 1.31 15.29
CA MET A 18 8.74 2.22 14.92
C MET A 18 9.94 2.05 15.86
N TYR A 19 11.11 1.79 15.28
CA TYR A 19 12.40 1.75 16.00
C TYR A 19 13.06 3.10 15.84
N TYR A 20 12.98 3.93 16.88
CA TYR A 20 13.33 5.35 16.84
C TYR A 20 14.55 5.68 17.69
N SER A 21 15.42 6.54 17.16
CA SER A 21 16.49 7.21 17.91
C SER A 21 16.27 8.73 17.92
N ALA A 22 17.18 9.47 18.54
CA ALA A 22 17.16 10.94 18.48
C ALA A 22 17.34 11.50 17.06
N GLU A 23 17.95 10.72 16.16
CA GLU A 23 18.17 11.07 14.76
C GLU A 23 17.01 10.66 13.85
N GLY A 24 16.01 9.93 14.38
CA GLY A 24 14.81 9.50 13.64
C GLY A 24 14.65 7.99 13.53
N ASP A 25 13.98 7.55 12.48
CA ASP A 25 13.66 6.16 12.20
C ASP A 25 14.92 5.34 11.88
N VAL A 26 15.24 4.35 12.71
CA VAL A 26 16.48 3.55 12.61
C VAL A 26 16.28 2.24 11.89
N MET A 27 15.09 1.65 11.98
CA MET A 27 14.82 0.29 11.48
C MET A 27 13.34 0.08 11.24
N LYS A 28 13.01 -0.72 10.20
CA LYS A 28 11.65 -1.23 9.96
C LYS A 28 11.74 -2.74 9.71
N ARG A 29 10.76 -3.46 10.27
CA ARG A 29 10.61 -4.89 10.06
C ARG A 29 9.65 -5.16 8.90
N PHE A 30 10.15 -5.75 7.81
CA PHE A 30 9.35 -6.21 6.67
C PHE A 30 9.20 -7.73 6.68
N CYS A 31 8.09 -8.23 6.15
CA CYS A 31 7.87 -9.65 5.92
C CYS A 31 8.43 -10.07 4.55
N VAL A 32 9.18 -11.17 4.52
CA VAL A 32 9.74 -11.70 3.27
C VAL A 32 8.66 -12.17 2.30
N TYR A 33 7.56 -12.73 2.81
CA TYR A 33 6.45 -13.22 1.99
C TYR A 33 5.73 -12.10 1.25
N ASP A 34 5.57 -10.94 1.88
CA ASP A 34 4.98 -9.75 1.26
C ASP A 34 5.81 -9.28 0.06
N GLY A 35 7.13 -9.25 0.23
CA GLY A 35 8.03 -8.92 -0.88
C GLY A 35 7.93 -9.90 -2.05
N MET A 36 7.83 -11.19 -1.77
CA MET A 36 7.66 -12.21 -2.80
C MET A 36 6.31 -12.06 -3.51
N GLY A 37 5.23 -11.76 -2.79
CA GLY A 37 3.92 -11.50 -3.39
C GLY A 37 3.96 -10.38 -4.42
N MET A 38 4.60 -9.26 -4.10
CA MET A 38 4.76 -8.14 -5.04
C MET A 38 5.63 -8.52 -6.26
N VAL A 39 6.66 -9.35 -6.08
CA VAL A 39 7.45 -9.89 -7.19
C VAL A 39 6.59 -10.75 -8.12
N LEU A 40 5.75 -11.61 -7.57
CA LEU A 40 4.85 -12.48 -8.34
C LEU A 40 3.81 -11.67 -9.14
N LEU A 41 3.21 -10.62 -8.55
CA LEU A 41 2.32 -9.72 -9.30
C LEU A 41 3.02 -9.09 -10.48
N ARG A 42 4.24 -8.57 -10.28
CA ARG A 42 5.01 -7.95 -11.36
C ARG A 42 5.38 -8.95 -12.47
N GLN A 43 5.68 -10.20 -12.12
CA GLN A 43 5.90 -11.27 -13.10
C GLN A 43 4.63 -11.60 -13.89
N ALA A 44 3.46 -11.43 -13.28
CA ALA A 44 2.16 -11.55 -13.94
C ALA A 44 1.75 -10.30 -14.75
N GLY A 45 2.63 -9.28 -14.83
CA GLY A 45 2.37 -8.05 -15.57
C GLY A 45 1.55 -7.01 -14.82
N ILE A 46 1.37 -7.16 -13.51
CA ILE A 46 0.66 -6.19 -12.65
C ILE A 46 1.72 -5.34 -11.92
N PRO A 47 1.91 -4.07 -12.30
CA PRO A 47 2.86 -3.19 -11.64
C PRO A 47 2.48 -2.96 -10.17
N CYS A 48 3.50 -2.77 -9.34
CA CYS A 48 3.36 -2.57 -7.90
C CYS A 48 3.99 -1.27 -7.45
N GLY A 49 3.38 -0.63 -6.43
CA GLY A 49 3.91 0.60 -5.87
C GLY A 49 3.59 0.82 -4.39
N ILE A 50 4.30 1.77 -3.82
CA ILE A 50 4.16 2.24 -2.44
C ILE A 50 3.71 3.69 -2.43
N LEU A 51 2.70 3.99 -1.60
CA LEU A 51 2.26 5.34 -1.28
C LEU A 51 2.35 5.53 0.24
N THR A 52 3.34 6.26 0.74
CA THR A 52 3.52 6.47 2.18
C THR A 52 3.66 7.94 2.54
N SER A 53 3.16 8.33 3.71
CA SER A 53 3.34 9.68 4.25
C SER A 53 4.74 9.93 4.81
N GLU A 54 5.50 8.88 5.07
CA GLU A 54 6.87 8.99 5.57
C GLU A 54 7.88 9.20 4.45
N GLN A 55 8.93 9.99 4.74
CA GLN A 55 10.09 10.16 3.87
C GLN A 55 11.27 9.31 4.41
N SER A 56 11.09 7.99 4.37
CA SER A 56 12.05 7.06 4.96
C SER A 56 13.02 6.51 3.91
N PRO A 57 14.35 6.68 4.10
CA PRO A 57 15.35 6.03 3.26
C PRO A 57 15.31 4.50 3.34
N ILE A 58 14.80 3.95 4.46
CA ILE A 58 14.61 2.51 4.66
C ILE A 58 13.56 1.98 3.67
N VAL A 59 12.43 2.71 3.52
CA VAL A 59 11.37 2.37 2.56
C VAL A 59 11.89 2.46 1.13
N LYS A 60 12.67 3.50 0.81
CA LYS A 60 13.32 3.64 -0.50
C LYS A 60 14.20 2.43 -0.82
N ALA A 61 15.10 2.05 0.10
CA ALA A 61 15.98 0.89 -0.08
C ALA A 61 15.19 -0.42 -0.26
N ARG A 62 14.08 -0.58 0.46
CA ARG A 62 13.19 -1.75 0.30
C ARG A 62 12.51 -1.77 -1.07
N ALA A 63 11.98 -0.65 -1.52
CA ALA A 63 11.34 -0.51 -2.83
C ALA A 63 12.33 -0.80 -3.97
N GLU A 64 13.56 -0.28 -3.88
CA GLU A 64 14.63 -0.53 -4.86
C GLU A 64 15.00 -2.01 -4.91
N LYS A 65 15.16 -2.68 -3.74
CA LYS A 65 15.44 -4.12 -3.68
C LYS A 65 14.35 -4.96 -4.34
N LEU A 66 13.09 -4.58 -4.16
CA LEU A 66 11.93 -5.27 -4.77
C LEU A 66 11.70 -4.83 -6.23
N LYS A 67 12.44 -3.83 -6.71
CA LYS A 67 12.31 -3.23 -8.06
C LYS A 67 10.88 -2.76 -8.32
N LEU A 68 10.26 -2.09 -7.33
CA LEU A 68 8.89 -1.61 -7.47
C LEU A 68 8.78 -0.55 -8.55
N ASP A 69 7.65 -0.56 -9.26
CA ASP A 69 7.43 0.31 -10.42
C ASP A 69 7.12 1.75 -9.99
N TYR A 70 6.51 1.92 -8.81
CA TYR A 70 6.12 3.22 -8.28
C TYR A 70 6.47 3.36 -6.81
N LEU A 71 7.04 4.52 -6.46
CA LEU A 71 7.36 4.89 -5.08
C LEU A 71 7.01 6.37 -4.87
N TYR A 72 6.08 6.64 -4.00
CA TYR A 72 5.71 7.97 -3.54
C TYR A 72 5.93 8.08 -2.04
N LEU A 73 6.95 8.83 -1.65
CA LEU A 73 7.27 9.17 -0.26
C LEU A 73 6.69 10.55 0.08
N GLY A 74 6.33 10.77 1.33
CA GLY A 74 5.83 12.06 1.81
C GLY A 74 4.44 12.44 1.27
N VAL A 75 3.65 11.47 0.78
CA VAL A 75 2.28 11.74 0.30
C VAL A 75 1.30 11.65 1.46
N GLY A 76 0.63 12.78 1.75
CA GLY A 76 -0.23 12.92 2.93
C GLY A 76 -1.72 12.83 2.67
N SER A 77 -2.50 13.09 3.73
CA SER A 77 -3.93 13.36 3.65
C SER A 77 -4.17 14.81 3.19
N LYS A 78 -5.42 15.12 2.79
CA LYS A 78 -5.86 16.46 2.28
C LYS A 78 -5.49 17.65 3.16
N ASN A 79 -5.12 17.45 4.41
CA ASN A 79 -4.90 18.53 5.39
C ASN A 79 -3.49 19.14 5.37
N ARG A 80 -2.57 18.64 4.56
CA ARG A 80 -1.26 19.28 4.35
C ARG A 80 -1.31 20.16 3.10
N GLN A 81 -1.40 21.46 3.32
CA GLN A 81 -1.49 22.47 2.27
C GLN A 81 -0.35 22.32 1.25
N GLY A 82 -0.70 22.05 -0.03
CA GLY A 82 0.28 21.93 -1.14
C GLY A 82 0.97 20.57 -1.30
N SER A 83 0.72 19.57 -0.45
CA SER A 83 1.30 18.24 -0.62
C SER A 83 0.41 17.34 -1.50
N LEU A 84 1.05 16.44 -2.27
CA LEU A 84 0.35 15.41 -3.00
C LEU A 84 -0.31 14.45 -2.00
N THR A 85 -1.60 14.16 -2.18
CA THR A 85 -2.31 13.16 -1.38
C THR A 85 -2.06 11.75 -1.91
N LYS A 86 -2.32 10.71 -1.09
CA LYS A 86 -2.24 9.32 -1.56
C LYS A 86 -3.19 9.06 -2.74
N LEU A 87 -4.40 9.61 -2.70
CA LEU A 87 -5.35 9.55 -3.82
C LEU A 87 -4.78 10.26 -5.06
N GLY A 88 -4.20 11.45 -4.90
CA GLY A 88 -3.57 12.16 -6.00
C GLY A 88 -2.38 11.41 -6.61
N ALA A 89 -1.60 10.71 -5.78
CA ALA A 89 -0.52 9.84 -6.25
C ALA A 89 -1.05 8.64 -7.05
N ALA A 90 -2.10 7.98 -6.54
CA ALA A 90 -2.77 6.87 -7.24
C ALA A 90 -3.33 7.31 -8.61
N LEU A 91 -3.99 8.48 -8.68
CA LEU A 91 -4.48 9.05 -9.93
C LEU A 91 -3.36 9.30 -10.95
N ARG A 92 -2.22 9.85 -10.51
CA ARG A 92 -1.06 10.06 -11.39
C ARG A 92 -0.51 8.75 -11.97
N VAL A 93 -0.54 7.67 -11.19
CA VAL A 93 -0.13 6.35 -11.69
C VAL A 93 -1.16 5.81 -12.69
N CYS A 94 -2.45 5.95 -12.39
CA CYS A 94 -3.53 5.56 -13.30
C CYS A 94 -3.42 6.28 -14.66
N ASP A 95 -3.19 7.59 -14.64
CA ASP A 95 -3.01 8.39 -15.88
C ASP A 95 -1.82 7.88 -16.71
N LYS A 96 -0.69 7.57 -16.06
CA LYS A 96 0.50 7.01 -16.76
C LYS A 96 0.24 5.65 -17.39
N LEU A 97 -0.60 4.84 -16.78
CA LEU A 97 -0.93 3.48 -17.24
C LEU A 97 -2.14 3.45 -18.19
N GLY A 98 -2.88 4.54 -18.33
CA GLY A 98 -4.13 4.58 -19.09
C GLY A 98 -5.22 3.70 -18.48
N ILE A 99 -5.27 3.61 -17.14
CA ILE A 99 -6.27 2.84 -16.38
C ILE A 99 -7.09 3.75 -15.47
N THR A 100 -8.13 3.19 -14.86
CA THR A 100 -8.97 3.89 -13.90
C THR A 100 -8.75 3.36 -12.47
N LEU A 101 -9.14 4.12 -11.46
CA LEU A 101 -9.10 3.66 -10.06
C LEU A 101 -9.89 2.36 -9.82
N LYS A 102 -10.86 2.05 -10.69
CA LYS A 102 -11.63 0.79 -10.60
C LYS A 102 -10.78 -0.46 -10.89
N GLU A 103 -9.62 -0.28 -11.50
CA GLU A 103 -8.67 -1.35 -11.83
C GLU A 103 -7.49 -1.40 -10.85
N VAL A 104 -7.59 -0.66 -9.74
CA VAL A 104 -6.56 -0.59 -8.70
C VAL A 104 -6.97 -1.36 -7.46
N CYS A 105 -6.05 -2.19 -6.96
CA CYS A 105 -6.09 -2.70 -5.60
C CYS A 105 -5.21 -1.82 -4.71
N TYR A 106 -5.73 -1.36 -3.57
CA TYR A 106 -5.00 -0.60 -2.59
C TYR A 106 -5.14 -1.22 -1.19
N VAL A 107 -4.01 -1.32 -0.47
CA VAL A 107 -3.98 -1.75 0.93
C VAL A 107 -3.58 -0.58 1.80
N GLY A 108 -4.41 -0.23 2.78
CA GLY A 108 -4.17 0.84 3.75
C GLY A 108 -4.76 0.49 5.12
N ASP A 109 -4.31 1.16 6.18
CA ASP A 109 -4.69 0.83 7.55
C ASP A 109 -5.13 2.02 8.41
N ASP A 110 -4.82 3.26 8.02
CA ASP A 110 -5.10 4.43 8.84
C ASP A 110 -5.94 5.49 8.10
N ILE A 111 -6.32 6.53 8.81
CA ILE A 111 -7.24 7.59 8.34
C ILE A 111 -6.73 8.33 7.09
N ASN A 112 -5.41 8.42 6.91
CA ASN A 112 -4.80 9.01 5.72
C ASN A 112 -4.94 8.16 4.44
N ASP A 113 -5.47 6.93 4.57
CA ASP A 113 -5.79 6.03 3.47
C ASP A 113 -7.25 6.08 3.03
N ILE A 114 -8.14 6.67 3.84
CA ILE A 114 -9.60 6.62 3.62
C ILE A 114 -9.98 7.14 2.24
N ASP A 115 -9.38 8.24 1.78
CA ASP A 115 -9.71 8.84 0.49
C ASP A 115 -9.39 7.90 -0.69
N VAL A 116 -8.22 7.27 -0.67
CA VAL A 116 -7.83 6.34 -1.73
C VAL A 116 -8.58 5.01 -1.63
N LEU A 117 -8.75 4.47 -0.43
CA LEU A 117 -9.54 3.25 -0.19
C LEU A 117 -10.99 3.40 -0.65
N SER A 118 -11.59 4.57 -0.44
CA SER A 118 -12.97 4.86 -0.86
C SER A 118 -13.13 5.02 -2.39
N ALA A 119 -12.03 5.22 -3.12
CA ALA A 119 -12.05 5.53 -4.54
C ALA A 119 -11.64 4.35 -5.44
N VAL A 120 -10.79 3.45 -4.95
CA VAL A 120 -10.29 2.31 -5.73
C VAL A 120 -11.34 1.22 -5.94
N GLY A 121 -11.12 0.36 -6.93
CA GLY A 121 -12.03 -0.74 -7.23
C GLY A 121 -11.93 -1.91 -6.27
N TYR A 122 -10.74 -2.13 -5.68
CA TYR A 122 -10.50 -3.23 -4.75
C TYR A 122 -9.77 -2.73 -3.49
N PRO A 123 -10.52 -2.11 -2.55
CA PRO A 123 -9.95 -1.63 -1.29
C PRO A 123 -9.74 -2.77 -0.31
N CYS A 124 -8.56 -2.87 0.30
CA CYS A 124 -8.21 -3.85 1.30
C CYS A 124 -7.61 -3.19 2.55
N CYS A 125 -7.79 -3.81 3.69
CA CYS A 125 -7.07 -3.42 4.91
C CYS A 125 -6.72 -4.65 5.76
N PRO A 126 -5.59 -4.61 6.49
CA PRO A 126 -5.27 -5.66 7.45
C PRO A 126 -6.20 -5.58 8.67
N PRO A 127 -6.33 -6.66 9.48
CA PRO A 127 -7.19 -6.65 10.66
C PRO A 127 -6.76 -5.68 11.76
N ASN A 128 -5.49 -5.26 11.76
CA ASN A 128 -4.97 -4.21 12.65
C ASN A 128 -5.33 -2.79 12.22
N ALA A 129 -6.00 -2.61 11.06
CA ALA A 129 -6.42 -1.29 10.60
C ALA A 129 -7.37 -0.59 11.58
N ARG A 130 -7.38 0.74 11.55
CA ARG A 130 -8.26 1.56 12.40
C ARG A 130 -9.73 1.22 12.14
N PRO A 131 -10.60 1.34 13.16
CA PRO A 131 -12.03 1.06 13.02
C PRO A 131 -12.69 1.85 11.88
N GLU A 132 -12.27 3.10 11.66
CA GLU A 132 -12.77 3.98 10.62
C GLU A 132 -12.48 3.43 9.22
N VAL A 133 -11.30 2.85 9.04
CA VAL A 133 -10.90 2.19 7.79
C VAL A 133 -11.71 0.93 7.57
N ARG A 134 -11.83 0.08 8.60
CA ARG A 134 -12.62 -1.17 8.53
C ARG A 134 -14.12 -0.94 8.31
N ALA A 135 -14.61 0.27 8.57
CA ALA A 135 -16.00 0.66 8.35
C ALA A 135 -16.28 1.16 6.91
N ILE A 136 -15.27 1.29 6.07
CA ILE A 136 -15.45 1.71 4.67
C ILE A 136 -16.32 0.68 3.94
N LYS A 137 -17.36 1.16 3.26
CA LYS A 137 -18.25 0.29 2.50
C LYS A 137 -17.50 -0.44 1.38
N GLY A 138 -17.56 -1.76 1.39
CA GLY A 138 -16.91 -2.61 0.39
C GLY A 138 -15.43 -2.88 0.65
N ILE A 139 -14.90 -2.45 1.80
CA ILE A 139 -13.53 -2.79 2.20
C ILE A 139 -13.40 -4.31 2.42
N HIS A 140 -12.34 -4.88 1.88
CA HIS A 140 -11.96 -6.26 2.15
C HIS A 140 -11.01 -6.30 3.36
N VAL A 141 -11.50 -6.79 4.49
CA VAL A 141 -10.67 -6.96 5.69
C VAL A 141 -9.93 -8.29 5.59
N LEU A 142 -8.61 -8.23 5.53
CA LEU A 142 -7.72 -9.38 5.45
C LEU A 142 -7.74 -10.19 6.75
N LYS A 143 -7.28 -11.44 6.68
CA LYS A 143 -7.09 -12.31 7.85
C LYS A 143 -5.73 -12.10 8.50
N THR A 144 -4.73 -11.77 7.69
CA THR A 144 -3.33 -11.64 8.09
C THR A 144 -3.00 -10.20 8.49
N PRO A 145 -2.41 -9.97 9.67
CA PRO A 145 -1.97 -8.64 10.08
C PRO A 145 -0.85 -8.06 9.21
N GLY A 146 -0.76 -6.73 9.20
CA GLY A 146 0.34 -6.02 8.57
C GLY A 146 1.70 -6.47 9.08
N GLY A 147 2.69 -6.54 8.18
CA GLY A 147 4.04 -7.02 8.49
C GLY A 147 4.16 -8.53 8.77
N GLN A 148 3.08 -9.27 8.58
CA GLN A 148 3.04 -10.73 8.84
C GLN A 148 2.59 -11.54 7.61
N GLY A 149 2.50 -10.92 6.44
CA GLY A 149 2.04 -11.55 5.21
C GLY A 149 0.70 -11.02 4.68
N ALA A 150 0.22 -9.89 5.17
CA ALA A 150 -1.03 -9.26 4.71
C ALA A 150 -0.99 -8.94 3.20
N ILE A 151 0.12 -8.39 2.74
CA ILE A 151 0.31 -8.10 1.32
C ILE A 151 0.40 -9.39 0.51
N ARG A 152 1.02 -10.44 1.04
CA ARG A 152 1.05 -11.75 0.40
C ARG A 152 -0.35 -12.33 0.24
N GLU A 153 -1.21 -12.23 1.25
CA GLU A 153 -2.61 -12.67 1.16
C GLU A 153 -3.34 -12.00 0.01
N VAL A 154 -3.25 -10.67 -0.10
CA VAL A 154 -3.89 -9.92 -1.21
C VAL A 154 -3.31 -10.30 -2.56
N THR A 155 -1.99 -10.41 -2.68
CA THR A 155 -1.35 -10.72 -3.95
C THR A 155 -1.72 -12.12 -4.44
N ASP A 156 -1.84 -13.09 -3.53
CA ASP A 156 -2.32 -14.44 -3.87
C ASP A 156 -3.80 -14.40 -4.33
N MET A 157 -4.66 -13.61 -3.66
CA MET A 157 -6.06 -13.43 -4.07
C MET A 157 -6.18 -12.85 -5.49
N ILE A 158 -5.37 -11.85 -5.82
CA ILE A 158 -5.36 -11.24 -7.16
C ILE A 158 -4.90 -12.25 -8.21
N LEU A 159 -3.81 -12.99 -7.94
CA LEU A 159 -3.26 -13.98 -8.87
C LEU A 159 -4.19 -15.18 -9.10
N GLU A 160 -5.02 -15.51 -8.13
CA GLU A 160 -6.02 -16.57 -8.22
C GLU A 160 -7.37 -16.08 -8.79
N GLY A 161 -7.50 -14.79 -9.12
CA GLY A 161 -8.73 -14.19 -9.64
C GLY A 161 -9.89 -14.21 -8.63
N ARG A 162 -9.57 -14.01 -7.34
CA ARG A 162 -10.53 -13.98 -6.23
C ARG A 162 -10.81 -12.56 -5.71
N GLU A 163 -10.49 -11.55 -6.51
CA GLU A 163 -10.79 -10.15 -6.21
C GLU A 163 -12.26 -9.76 -6.43
#